data_c9500b136817f1e3897431b17e3348e2
#
_entry.id   c9500b136817f1e3897431b17e3348e2
#
_cell.length_a   1.000
_cell.length_b   1.000
_cell.length_c   1.000
_cell.angle_alpha   90.00
_cell.angle_beta   90.00
_cell.angle_gamma   90.00
#
_symmetry.space_group_name_H-M   'P 1'
#
loop_
_entity.id
_entity.type
_entity.pdbx_description
1 polymer ?
#
loop_
_entity_poly.entity_id
_entity_poly.type
_entity_poly.pdbx_seq_one_letter_code
_entity_poly.pdbx_strand_id
1 'polypeptide(L)'
;MRERHKSVTASTFDAIRAFAQVANSFVPTAQRCVSMVPLRDVPAVPDHPSTERTCPGHDARCVLDVRRLESAPEAAWDAAACASPQAHLGMASAWFAIIRNAYGHRPFYVTAQPNDGGDPVILPAFLVHRWPFGTTLTSMPFLDAGGPTGGTRPLRDAALARILLEAQARGAAQIELRCLSPLNLAVPPSLEKVTLIRSLPSDPDSLWRELDTKVRNQIRKAERSGISVETGRLDLLDEFYRVFAVNMRDLGSPVHSKEFFRQLLHTFGSVASVVIARKGAAPVGGLIAITYGETRYVPWASTLRSHNASCPNMLMYWETLRRACLDGIAQFDFGRSTRGSGTHRFKTQWGATDRQLYWYTANCSQDPAARRSSHDRTLAVLSGAWKRLPVFVTRAIGPTIRKRLTQ
;
A
#
# COMPACT_ATOMS: atom_id res chain seq x y z
N MET A 1 1.81 -46.70 -0.58
CA MET A 1 2.23 -45.32 -0.99
C MET A 1 1.40 -44.66 -2.11
N ARG A 2 0.67 -45.41 -2.93
CA ARG A 2 -0.17 -44.88 -4.04
C ARG A 2 -1.56 -44.32 -3.64
N GLU A 3 -2.13 -44.75 -2.51
CA GLU A 3 -3.47 -44.31 -2.08
C GLU A 3 -3.49 -42.92 -1.40
N ARG A 4 -2.41 -42.51 -0.73
CA ARG A 4 -2.33 -41.16 -0.12
C ARG A 4 -2.24 -40.02 -1.13
N HIS A 5 -1.77 -40.26 -2.35
CA HIS A 5 -1.70 -39.26 -3.39
C HIS A 5 -3.06 -38.94 -4.06
N LYS A 6 -3.98 -39.94 -4.11
CA LYS A 6 -5.30 -39.72 -4.72
C LYS A 6 -6.27 -38.94 -3.82
N SER A 7 -6.15 -39.08 -2.48
CA SER A 7 -7.04 -38.37 -1.54
C SER A 7 -6.73 -36.86 -1.45
N VAL A 8 -5.47 -36.48 -1.63
CA VAL A 8 -5.05 -35.06 -1.60
C VAL A 8 -5.49 -34.29 -2.84
N THR A 9 -5.52 -34.95 -4.01
CA THR A 9 -5.95 -34.31 -5.26
C THR A 9 -7.45 -34.03 -5.33
N ALA A 10 -8.29 -34.95 -4.88
CA ALA A 10 -9.76 -34.77 -4.87
C ALA A 10 -10.18 -33.61 -3.94
N SER A 11 -9.67 -33.59 -2.70
CA SER A 11 -9.95 -32.51 -1.74
C SER A 11 -9.47 -31.14 -2.22
N THR A 12 -8.39 -31.07 -2.99
CA THR A 12 -7.86 -29.83 -3.54
C THR A 12 -8.72 -29.30 -4.68
N PHE A 13 -9.24 -30.19 -5.54
CA PHE A 13 -10.16 -29.84 -6.63
C PHE A 13 -11.51 -29.39 -6.09
N ASP A 14 -12.02 -30.02 -5.03
CA ASP A 14 -13.27 -29.61 -4.39
C ASP A 14 -13.17 -28.24 -3.70
N ALA A 15 -12.03 -27.94 -3.06
CA ALA A 15 -11.75 -26.61 -2.50
C ALA A 15 -11.65 -25.53 -3.58
N ILE A 16 -11.03 -25.84 -4.73
CA ILE A 16 -10.94 -24.92 -5.88
C ILE A 16 -12.34 -24.73 -6.50
N ARG A 17 -13.14 -25.79 -6.63
CA ARG A 17 -14.50 -25.73 -7.13
C ARG A 17 -15.43 -24.94 -6.21
N ALA A 18 -15.34 -25.15 -4.90
CA ALA A 18 -16.10 -24.39 -3.89
C ALA A 18 -15.71 -22.91 -3.92
N PHE A 19 -14.42 -22.59 -4.08
CA PHE A 19 -13.96 -21.22 -4.24
C PHE A 19 -14.46 -20.56 -5.54
N ALA A 20 -14.47 -21.31 -6.63
CA ALA A 20 -15.00 -20.86 -7.92
C ALA A 20 -16.52 -20.70 -7.89
N GLN A 21 -17.25 -21.57 -7.21
CA GLN A 21 -18.71 -21.49 -7.05
C GLN A 21 -19.13 -20.32 -6.17
N VAL A 22 -18.43 -20.06 -5.06
CA VAL A 22 -18.67 -18.89 -4.23
C VAL A 22 -18.32 -17.60 -4.99
N ALA A 23 -17.28 -17.60 -5.82
CA ALA A 23 -16.96 -16.47 -6.70
C ALA A 23 -18.03 -16.24 -7.80
N ASN A 24 -18.72 -17.30 -8.26
CA ASN A 24 -19.75 -17.23 -9.30
C ASN A 24 -21.18 -16.96 -8.75
N SER A 25 -21.46 -17.23 -7.48
CA SER A 25 -22.80 -17.01 -6.88
C SER A 25 -23.15 -15.53 -6.61
N PHE A 26 -22.27 -14.61 -6.96
CA PHE A 26 -22.47 -13.15 -6.81
C PHE A 26 -22.80 -12.46 -8.15
N VAL A 27 -23.75 -12.96 -8.93
CA VAL A 27 -24.30 -12.25 -10.10
C VAL A 27 -25.66 -11.67 -9.75
N PRO A 28 -25.82 -10.36 -9.57
CA PRO A 28 -27.12 -9.71 -9.68
C PRO A 28 -27.32 -9.19 -11.10
N THR A 29 -28.50 -9.47 -11.63
CA THR A 29 -29.06 -9.04 -12.92
C THR A 29 -28.97 -7.49 -13.02
N ALA A 30 -28.41 -7.02 -14.13
CA ALA A 30 -28.32 -5.60 -14.42
C ALA A 30 -29.68 -5.04 -14.85
N GLN A 31 -30.12 -3.97 -14.19
CA GLN A 31 -31.07 -3.02 -14.74
C GLN A 31 -30.52 -1.59 -14.69
N ARG A 32 -30.60 -0.94 -15.85
CA ARG A 32 -30.15 0.43 -16.09
C ARG A 32 -31.08 1.41 -15.39
N CYS A 33 -30.52 2.43 -14.74
CA CYS A 33 -31.13 3.77 -14.69
C CYS A 33 -30.02 4.82 -14.41
N VAL A 34 -29.96 5.80 -15.29
CA VAL A 34 -29.14 7.01 -15.19
C VAL A 34 -30.02 8.06 -14.51
N SER A 35 -29.56 8.66 -13.42
CA SER A 35 -30.06 9.95 -12.98
C SER A 35 -28.97 10.74 -12.26
N MET A 36 -28.78 11.97 -12.72
CA MET A 36 -27.86 12.98 -12.19
C MET A 36 -28.39 13.50 -10.86
N VAL A 37 -27.51 13.66 -9.87
CA VAL A 37 -27.80 14.38 -8.62
C VAL A 37 -27.03 15.70 -8.65
N PRO A 38 -27.71 16.86 -8.49
CA PRO A 38 -27.04 18.15 -8.41
C PRO A 38 -26.36 18.35 -7.04
N LEU A 39 -25.22 19.01 -7.06
CA LEU A 39 -24.54 19.50 -5.87
C LEU A 39 -25.44 20.52 -5.17
N ARG A 40 -25.87 20.21 -3.94
CA ARG A 40 -26.57 21.15 -3.06
C ARG A 40 -25.57 21.79 -2.11
N ASP A 41 -25.80 23.06 -1.83
CA ASP A 41 -25.07 23.90 -0.90
C ASP A 41 -24.90 23.26 0.47
N VAL A 42 -23.69 23.26 0.98
CA VAL A 42 -23.34 22.76 2.32
C VAL A 42 -23.29 23.95 3.28
N PRO A 43 -24.01 23.92 4.42
CA PRO A 43 -23.92 25.00 5.42
C PRO A 43 -22.58 24.99 6.15
N ALA A 44 -22.07 26.18 6.44
CA ALA A 44 -20.83 26.44 7.14
C ALA A 44 -20.83 25.92 8.59
N VAL A 45 -19.71 25.33 9.02
CA VAL A 45 -19.42 24.94 10.41
C VAL A 45 -18.83 26.17 11.13
N PRO A 46 -19.21 26.48 12.39
CA PRO A 46 -18.80 27.69 13.08
C PRO A 46 -17.31 27.70 13.48
N ASP A 47 -16.68 28.85 13.23
CA ASP A 47 -15.28 29.16 13.51
C ASP A 47 -14.98 29.35 14.99
N HIS A 48 -13.81 28.87 15.43
CA HIS A 48 -13.09 29.40 16.57
C HIS A 48 -12.12 30.52 16.13
N PRO A 49 -11.94 31.57 16.90
CA PRO A 49 -11.31 32.81 16.43
C PRO A 49 -9.78 32.71 16.43
N SER A 50 -9.18 32.81 15.28
CA SER A 50 -7.80 33.22 15.10
C SER A 50 -7.77 34.41 14.14
N THR A 51 -7.18 35.47 14.61
CA THR A 51 -7.04 36.78 13.93
C THR A 51 -6.28 36.65 12.63
N GLU A 52 -6.99 36.71 11.51
CA GLU A 52 -6.38 36.93 10.18
C GLU A 52 -6.85 38.24 9.59
N ARG A 53 -5.87 39.00 9.09
CA ARG A 53 -6.09 40.29 8.39
C ARG A 53 -6.75 39.97 7.05
N THR A 54 -7.90 40.53 6.82
CA THR A 54 -8.62 40.51 5.56
C THR A 54 -7.87 41.29 4.50
N CYS A 55 -7.53 40.64 3.40
CA CYS A 55 -7.25 41.27 2.11
C CYS A 55 -8.51 41.19 1.23
N PRO A 56 -8.94 42.26 0.61
CA PRO A 56 -10.15 42.29 -0.20
C PRO A 56 -9.89 41.81 -1.64
N GLY A 57 -10.80 40.92 -2.10
CA GLY A 57 -11.13 40.78 -3.52
C GLY A 57 -10.10 40.05 -4.39
N HIS A 58 -10.31 38.73 -4.60
CA HIS A 58 -10.07 38.13 -5.91
C HIS A 58 -10.97 36.92 -6.06
N ASP A 59 -12.10 37.13 -6.71
CA ASP A 59 -12.89 36.09 -7.39
C ASP A 59 -12.11 35.66 -8.66
N ALA A 60 -10.90 35.15 -8.47
CA ALA A 60 -10.12 34.55 -9.54
C ALA A 60 -10.55 33.06 -9.59
N ARG A 61 -11.46 32.75 -10.54
CA ARG A 61 -11.65 31.37 -11.01
C ARG A 61 -10.28 30.83 -11.37
N CYS A 62 -9.68 30.05 -10.48
CA CYS A 62 -8.40 29.41 -10.71
C CYS A 62 -8.58 28.47 -11.90
N VAL A 63 -8.17 28.91 -13.08
CA VAL A 63 -8.24 28.10 -14.30
C VAL A 63 -7.15 27.03 -14.14
N LEU A 64 -7.61 25.80 -14.03
CA LEU A 64 -6.79 24.63 -13.76
C LEU A 64 -6.61 23.83 -15.04
N ASP A 65 -5.38 23.68 -15.50
CA ASP A 65 -5.05 22.75 -16.59
C ASP A 65 -4.84 21.33 -15.99
N VAL A 66 -5.86 20.49 -16.11
CA VAL A 66 -5.82 19.10 -15.62
C VAL A 66 -5.47 18.16 -16.75
N ARG A 67 -4.30 17.55 -16.68
CA ARG A 67 -3.80 16.63 -17.69
C ARG A 67 -3.65 15.23 -17.12
N ARG A 68 -4.22 14.25 -17.82
CA ARG A 68 -3.93 12.84 -17.55
C ARG A 68 -2.71 12.41 -18.40
N LEU A 69 -1.76 11.74 -17.76
CA LEU A 69 -0.56 11.27 -18.43
C LEU A 69 -0.85 9.97 -19.20
N GLU A 70 -0.49 9.93 -20.47
CA GLU A 70 -0.62 8.76 -21.34
C GLU A 70 0.63 7.85 -21.27
N SER A 71 1.77 8.40 -20.90
CA SER A 71 3.06 7.73 -20.71
C SER A 71 3.52 7.78 -19.27
N ALA A 72 4.64 7.11 -18.97
CA ALA A 72 5.28 7.21 -17.65
C ALA A 72 5.65 8.66 -17.34
N PRO A 73 5.44 9.12 -16.09
CA PRO A 73 5.82 10.47 -15.69
C PRO A 73 7.31 10.72 -15.87
N GLU A 74 7.64 11.95 -16.18
CA GLU A 74 9.03 12.44 -16.29
C GLU A 74 9.65 12.71 -14.90
N ALA A 75 10.96 13.02 -14.88
CA ALA A 75 11.71 13.35 -13.65
C ALA A 75 11.09 14.51 -12.84
N ALA A 76 10.43 15.48 -13.52
CA ALA A 76 9.72 16.58 -12.88
C ALA A 76 8.60 16.11 -11.93
N TRP A 77 7.97 14.95 -12.20
CA TRP A 77 6.98 14.35 -11.30
C TRP A 77 7.59 13.98 -9.95
N ASP A 78 8.70 13.24 -9.96
CA ASP A 78 9.36 12.81 -8.71
C ASP A 78 9.92 14.00 -7.94
N ALA A 79 10.43 15.04 -8.62
CA ALA A 79 10.85 16.27 -8.00
C ALA A 79 9.69 16.97 -7.27
N ALA A 80 8.53 17.14 -7.93
CA ALA A 80 7.33 17.71 -7.33
C ALA A 80 6.79 16.87 -6.16
N ALA A 81 6.82 15.55 -6.30
CA ALA A 81 6.40 14.62 -5.25
C ALA A 81 7.29 14.71 -4.00
N CYS A 82 8.61 14.75 -4.19
CA CYS A 82 9.58 14.83 -3.08
C CYS A 82 9.59 16.21 -2.40
N ALA A 83 9.32 17.28 -3.12
CA ALA A 83 9.20 18.63 -2.56
C ALA A 83 7.97 18.80 -1.65
N SER A 84 6.97 17.94 -1.78
CA SER A 84 5.75 18.01 -0.97
C SER A 84 5.98 17.54 0.47
N PRO A 85 5.41 18.21 1.49
CA PRO A 85 5.37 17.71 2.88
C PRO A 85 4.65 16.36 3.03
N GLN A 86 3.92 15.95 1.99
CA GLN A 86 3.21 14.67 1.91
C GLN A 86 3.96 13.65 1.03
N ALA A 87 5.27 13.88 0.80
CA ALA A 87 6.10 12.92 0.09
C ALA A 87 5.95 11.51 0.66
N HIS A 88 5.76 10.53 -0.21
CA HIS A 88 5.60 9.12 0.17
C HIS A 88 5.99 8.22 -1.00
N LEU A 89 6.47 7.03 -0.70
CA LEU A 89 6.86 6.02 -1.70
C LEU A 89 5.78 5.81 -2.78
N GLY A 90 4.50 5.88 -2.41
CA GLY A 90 3.40 5.74 -3.37
C GLY A 90 3.29 6.85 -4.42
N MET A 91 4.04 7.95 -4.26
CA MET A 91 4.10 9.02 -5.26
C MET A 91 5.13 8.76 -6.36
N ALA A 92 6.03 7.79 -6.17
CA ALA A 92 7.12 7.54 -7.12
C ALA A 92 6.58 7.21 -8.53
N SER A 93 7.14 7.85 -9.55
CA SER A 93 6.81 7.63 -10.96
C SER A 93 6.99 6.18 -11.40
N ALA A 94 7.94 5.49 -10.80
CA ALA A 94 8.27 4.09 -11.04
C ALA A 94 7.05 3.14 -10.96
N TRP A 95 6.07 3.44 -10.11
CA TRP A 95 4.87 2.61 -9.96
C TRP A 95 4.00 2.56 -11.21
N PHE A 96 4.08 3.58 -12.07
CA PHE A 96 3.37 3.58 -13.36
C PHE A 96 3.69 2.33 -14.18
N ALA A 97 4.97 2.06 -14.37
CA ALA A 97 5.43 0.90 -15.14
C ALA A 97 5.24 -0.41 -14.36
N ILE A 98 5.61 -0.45 -13.07
CA ILE A 98 5.56 -1.65 -12.23
C ILE A 98 4.15 -2.24 -12.19
N ILE A 99 3.15 -1.44 -11.84
CA ILE A 99 1.77 -1.93 -11.67
C ILE A 99 1.12 -2.24 -13.03
N ARG A 100 1.39 -1.42 -14.04
CA ARG A 100 0.92 -1.68 -15.41
C ARG A 100 1.47 -3.00 -15.95
N ASN A 101 2.78 -3.22 -15.83
CA ASN A 101 3.44 -4.39 -16.40
C ASN A 101 3.14 -5.67 -15.62
N ALA A 102 3.11 -5.62 -14.27
CA ALA A 102 2.88 -6.80 -13.45
C ALA A 102 1.42 -7.25 -13.40
N TYR A 103 0.47 -6.32 -13.50
CA TYR A 103 -0.95 -6.62 -13.31
C TYR A 103 -1.86 -6.17 -14.45
N GLY A 104 -1.35 -5.37 -15.41
CA GLY A 104 -2.14 -4.83 -16.51
C GLY A 104 -3.20 -3.82 -16.06
N HIS A 105 -3.04 -3.17 -14.90
CA HIS A 105 -3.94 -2.10 -14.50
C HIS A 105 -3.70 -0.87 -15.35
N ARG A 106 -4.78 -0.13 -15.63
CA ARG A 106 -4.74 1.07 -16.47
C ARG A 106 -4.27 2.26 -15.63
N PRO A 107 -3.11 2.87 -15.91
CA PRO A 107 -2.67 4.06 -15.20
C PRO A 107 -3.66 5.22 -15.36
N PHE A 108 -3.82 5.97 -14.28
CA PHE A 108 -4.63 7.18 -14.23
C PHE A 108 -3.85 8.25 -13.44
N TYR A 109 -2.68 8.60 -13.98
CA TYR A 109 -1.81 9.62 -13.41
C TYR A 109 -2.25 10.99 -13.90
N VAL A 110 -2.40 11.93 -13.00
CA VAL A 110 -2.92 13.25 -13.29
C VAL A 110 -2.01 14.31 -12.70
N THR A 111 -1.74 15.33 -13.50
CA THR A 111 -1.17 16.62 -13.06
C THR A 111 -2.23 17.70 -13.23
N ALA A 112 -2.32 18.60 -12.27
CA ALA A 112 -3.15 19.78 -12.36
C ALA A 112 -2.29 21.02 -12.09
N GLN A 113 -2.04 21.79 -13.14
CA GLN A 113 -1.18 22.96 -13.11
C GLN A 113 -2.02 24.24 -12.93
N PRO A 114 -1.74 25.06 -11.93
CA PRO A 114 -2.35 26.38 -11.85
C PRO A 114 -1.76 27.32 -12.90
N ASN A 115 -2.59 28.17 -13.49
CA ASN A 115 -2.16 29.10 -14.57
C ASN A 115 -1.21 30.21 -14.10
N ASP A 116 -1.11 30.43 -12.79
CA ASP A 116 -0.21 31.42 -12.18
C ASP A 116 1.22 30.89 -11.98
N GLY A 117 1.50 29.65 -12.42
CA GLY A 117 2.82 29.03 -12.31
C GLY A 117 3.15 28.46 -10.93
N GLY A 118 2.17 28.36 -10.03
CA GLY A 118 2.34 27.73 -8.73
C GLY A 118 2.61 26.21 -8.80
N ASP A 119 2.86 25.58 -7.63
CA ASP A 119 3.15 24.14 -7.53
C ASP A 119 2.00 23.29 -8.09
N PRO A 120 2.28 22.28 -8.94
CA PRO A 120 1.26 21.42 -9.48
C PRO A 120 0.66 20.51 -8.40
N VAL A 121 -0.61 20.16 -8.59
CA VAL A 121 -1.22 19.02 -7.89
C VAL A 121 -0.95 17.76 -8.70
N ILE A 122 -0.45 16.72 -8.07
CA ILE A 122 -0.22 15.40 -8.68
C ILE A 122 -1.04 14.33 -7.99
N LEU A 123 -1.57 13.39 -8.78
CA LEU A 123 -2.29 12.21 -8.29
C LEU A 123 -1.86 10.97 -9.06
N PRO A 124 -1.08 10.06 -8.46
CA PRO A 124 -0.84 8.73 -9.01
C PRO A 124 -2.03 7.84 -8.69
N ALA A 125 -2.71 7.31 -9.69
CA ALA A 125 -3.82 6.40 -9.52
C ALA A 125 -3.88 5.35 -10.62
N PHE A 126 -4.72 4.34 -10.43
CA PHE A 126 -5.01 3.29 -11.41
C PHE A 126 -6.50 3.00 -11.46
N LEU A 127 -6.99 2.69 -12.65
CA LEU A 127 -8.28 2.05 -12.84
C LEU A 127 -8.09 0.53 -12.70
N VAL A 128 -8.55 -0.01 -11.58
CA VAL A 128 -8.45 -1.43 -11.23
C VAL A 128 -9.77 -2.11 -11.49
N HIS A 129 -9.79 -3.08 -12.42
CA HIS A 129 -10.99 -3.87 -12.67
C HIS A 129 -11.15 -4.96 -11.61
N ARG A 130 -12.23 -4.87 -10.81
CA ARG A 130 -12.54 -5.75 -9.69
C ARG A 130 -13.81 -6.57 -9.99
N TRP A 131 -13.67 -7.58 -10.83
CA TRP A 131 -14.83 -8.45 -11.09
C TRP A 131 -15.32 -9.17 -9.83
N PRO A 132 -16.62 -9.20 -9.49
CA PRO A 132 -17.77 -8.64 -10.23
C PRO A 132 -18.10 -7.17 -9.88
N PHE A 133 -17.27 -6.47 -9.08
CA PHE A 133 -17.58 -5.17 -8.45
C PHE A 133 -17.33 -3.96 -9.36
N GLY A 134 -16.99 -4.18 -10.63
CA GLY A 134 -16.71 -3.11 -11.58
C GLY A 134 -15.30 -2.55 -11.48
N THR A 135 -15.10 -1.35 -12.01
CA THR A 135 -13.81 -0.67 -12.00
C THR A 135 -13.71 0.31 -10.84
N THR A 136 -12.61 0.28 -10.12
CA THR A 136 -12.30 1.22 -9.04
C THR A 136 -11.14 2.13 -9.45
N LEU A 137 -11.30 3.45 -9.30
CA LEU A 137 -10.16 4.36 -9.27
C LEU A 137 -9.49 4.23 -7.92
N THR A 138 -8.22 3.79 -7.89
CA THR A 138 -7.46 3.63 -6.65
C THR A 138 -6.19 4.45 -6.69
N SER A 139 -6.01 5.37 -5.74
CA SER A 139 -4.74 6.07 -5.58
C SER A 139 -3.74 5.12 -4.92
N MET A 140 -2.82 4.62 -5.73
CA MET A 140 -1.78 3.62 -5.46
C MET A 140 -2.27 2.32 -4.83
N PRO A 141 -2.77 1.38 -5.66
CA PRO A 141 -3.06 0.03 -5.22
C PRO A 141 -1.80 -0.62 -4.64
N PHE A 142 -2.00 -1.44 -3.58
CA PHE A 142 -0.98 -2.20 -2.84
C PHE A 142 -0.07 -1.38 -1.92
N LEU A 143 -0.11 -0.05 -1.97
CA LEU A 143 0.66 0.86 -1.12
C LEU A 143 -0.22 1.54 -0.07
N ASP A 144 0.43 2.20 0.88
CA ASP A 144 -0.25 2.74 2.06
C ASP A 144 -0.82 4.14 1.83
N ALA A 145 -0.19 4.92 0.97
CA ALA A 145 -0.61 6.25 0.56
C ALA A 145 -0.19 6.53 -0.88
N GLY A 146 -0.87 7.47 -1.54
CA GLY A 146 -0.69 7.87 -2.92
C GLY A 146 -1.79 8.87 -3.36
N GLY A 147 -2.39 9.58 -2.38
CA GLY A 147 -3.45 10.57 -2.65
C GLY A 147 -2.92 11.84 -3.32
N PRO A 148 -3.79 12.80 -3.65
CA PRO A 148 -3.35 14.05 -4.26
C PRO A 148 -2.39 14.81 -3.35
N THR A 149 -1.30 15.31 -3.92
CA THR A 149 -0.29 16.09 -3.24
C THR A 149 0.16 17.29 -4.08
N GLY A 150 0.89 18.23 -3.49
CA GLY A 150 1.29 19.48 -4.13
C GLY A 150 0.18 20.53 -4.07
N GLY A 151 0.45 21.70 -4.60
CA GLY A 151 -0.44 22.86 -4.66
C GLY A 151 -1.03 23.29 -3.31
N THR A 152 -1.88 24.29 -3.33
CA THR A 152 -2.66 24.71 -2.16
C THR A 152 -3.85 23.78 -1.91
N ARG A 153 -4.45 23.82 -0.70
CA ARG A 153 -5.64 23.02 -0.38
C ARG A 153 -6.80 23.29 -1.33
N PRO A 154 -7.21 24.56 -1.61
CA PRO A 154 -8.28 24.85 -2.57
C PRO A 154 -7.98 24.28 -3.96
N LEU A 155 -6.73 24.37 -4.41
CA LEU A 155 -6.30 23.83 -5.70
C LEU A 155 -6.44 22.30 -5.74
N ARG A 156 -6.04 21.62 -4.68
CA ARG A 156 -6.22 20.15 -4.57
C ARG A 156 -7.69 19.75 -4.59
N ASP A 157 -8.57 20.50 -3.90
CA ASP A 157 -10.00 20.22 -3.86
C ASP A 157 -10.63 20.40 -5.24
N ALA A 158 -10.28 21.47 -5.96
CA ALA A 158 -10.75 21.74 -7.32
C ALA A 158 -10.23 20.68 -8.32
N ALA A 159 -8.94 20.36 -8.26
CA ALA A 159 -8.34 19.31 -9.09
C ALA A 159 -9.01 17.96 -8.85
N LEU A 160 -9.23 17.60 -7.59
CA LEU A 160 -9.84 16.33 -7.20
C LEU A 160 -11.27 16.23 -7.74
N ALA A 161 -12.09 17.27 -7.61
CA ALA A 161 -13.46 17.27 -8.15
C ALA A 161 -13.47 16.92 -9.65
N ARG A 162 -12.58 17.54 -10.44
CA ARG A 162 -12.48 17.28 -11.88
C ARG A 162 -11.95 15.88 -12.19
N ILE A 163 -10.94 15.41 -11.45
CA ILE A 163 -10.38 14.06 -11.58
C ILE A 163 -11.45 12.98 -11.31
N LEU A 164 -12.27 13.17 -10.30
CA LEU A 164 -13.35 12.24 -9.96
C LEU A 164 -14.41 12.15 -11.05
N LEU A 165 -14.81 13.27 -11.63
CA LEU A 165 -15.73 13.33 -12.78
C LEU A 165 -15.15 12.59 -14.00
N GLU A 166 -13.88 12.80 -14.31
CA GLU A 166 -13.22 12.12 -15.43
C GLU A 166 -13.11 10.60 -15.18
N ALA A 167 -12.81 10.17 -13.95
CA ALA A 167 -12.75 8.76 -13.60
C ALA A 167 -14.13 8.08 -13.75
N GLN A 168 -15.21 8.74 -13.34
CA GLN A 168 -16.59 8.28 -13.54
C GLN A 168 -16.94 8.16 -15.02
N ALA A 169 -16.61 9.16 -15.83
CA ALA A 169 -16.81 9.13 -17.27
C ALA A 169 -16.07 7.98 -17.97
N ARG A 170 -14.99 7.47 -17.35
CA ARG A 170 -14.21 6.31 -17.79
C ARG A 170 -14.67 4.99 -17.18
N GLY A 171 -15.83 4.98 -16.52
CA GLY A 171 -16.49 3.78 -15.99
C GLY A 171 -16.01 3.37 -14.58
N ALA A 172 -15.42 4.26 -13.80
CA ALA A 172 -15.15 4.01 -12.39
C ALA A 172 -16.48 3.94 -11.62
N ALA A 173 -16.79 2.77 -11.09
CA ALA A 173 -17.97 2.55 -10.23
C ALA A 173 -17.68 2.85 -8.76
N GLN A 174 -16.39 2.88 -8.39
CA GLN A 174 -15.93 3.14 -7.03
C GLN A 174 -14.64 3.95 -7.06
N ILE A 175 -14.41 4.71 -6.02
CA ILE A 175 -13.20 5.51 -5.81
C ILE A 175 -12.60 5.12 -4.46
N GLU A 176 -11.29 4.89 -4.44
CA GLU A 176 -10.51 4.58 -3.25
C GLU A 176 -9.28 5.50 -3.23
N LEU A 177 -9.26 6.46 -2.30
CA LEU A 177 -8.14 7.39 -2.12
C LEU A 177 -7.45 7.13 -0.79
N ARG A 178 -6.13 7.00 -0.81
CA ARG A 178 -5.27 6.75 0.36
C ARG A 178 -4.34 7.93 0.55
N CYS A 179 -4.58 8.70 1.61
CA CYS A 179 -3.96 10.00 1.81
C CYS A 179 -3.20 10.07 3.13
N LEU A 180 -2.19 10.94 3.19
CA LEU A 180 -1.45 11.30 4.40
C LEU A 180 -2.05 12.51 5.12
N SER A 181 -2.97 13.21 4.48
CA SER A 181 -3.73 14.34 5.05
C SER A 181 -5.20 14.23 4.69
N PRO A 182 -6.08 14.85 5.48
CA PRO A 182 -7.50 14.84 5.20
C PRO A 182 -7.82 15.61 3.91
N LEU A 183 -8.79 15.08 3.16
CA LEU A 183 -9.40 15.72 1.99
C LEU A 183 -10.78 16.28 2.36
N ASN A 184 -11.20 17.32 1.64
CA ASN A 184 -12.54 17.88 1.75
C ASN A 184 -13.51 17.07 0.85
N LEU A 185 -13.94 15.92 1.35
CA LEU A 185 -14.88 15.04 0.66
C LEU A 185 -16.12 14.83 1.54
N ALA A 186 -17.29 14.70 0.91
CA ALA A 186 -18.55 14.41 1.62
C ALA A 186 -18.54 13.05 2.34
N VAL A 187 -17.59 12.17 2.02
CA VAL A 187 -17.44 10.84 2.63
C VAL A 187 -16.35 10.91 3.69
N PRO A 188 -16.62 10.46 4.94
CA PRO A 188 -15.60 10.42 5.98
C PRO A 188 -14.52 9.37 5.67
N PRO A 189 -13.26 9.63 6.03
CA PRO A 189 -12.19 8.64 5.88
C PRO A 189 -12.31 7.52 6.91
N SER A 190 -11.82 6.34 6.57
CA SER A 190 -11.42 5.35 7.57
C SER A 190 -10.10 5.77 8.21
N LEU A 191 -10.07 5.76 9.56
CA LEU A 191 -8.90 6.13 10.39
C LEU A 191 -8.26 4.91 11.08
N GLU A 192 -8.61 3.70 10.68
CA GLU A 192 -8.11 2.46 11.30
C GLU A 192 -6.61 2.23 11.09
N LYS A 193 -6.07 2.77 10.02
CA LYS A 193 -4.68 2.53 9.62
C LYS A 193 -3.81 3.72 9.94
N VAL A 194 -2.61 3.40 10.41
CA VAL A 194 -1.51 4.35 10.59
C VAL A 194 -0.28 3.80 9.88
N THR A 195 0.61 4.65 9.38
CA THR A 195 1.99 4.23 9.13
C THR A 195 2.85 4.56 10.34
N LEU A 196 3.96 3.85 10.52
CA LEU A 196 4.85 4.06 11.67
C LEU A 196 6.22 4.50 11.18
N ILE A 197 6.62 5.69 11.58
CA ILE A 197 7.83 6.36 11.11
C ILE A 197 8.75 6.61 12.31
N ARG A 198 10.05 6.38 12.09
CA ARG A 198 11.12 6.73 13.02
C ARG A 198 12.09 7.68 12.34
N SER A 199 12.42 8.81 12.99
CA SER A 199 13.58 9.61 12.64
C SER A 199 14.85 8.85 12.98
N LEU A 200 15.85 8.90 12.11
CA LEU A 200 17.11 8.22 12.28
C LEU A 200 18.20 9.21 12.69
N PRO A 201 19.05 8.87 13.67
CA PRO A 201 20.27 9.63 13.93
C PRO A 201 21.29 9.42 12.79
N SER A 202 22.32 10.26 12.77
CA SER A 202 23.34 10.22 11.72
C SER A 202 24.27 9.00 11.80
N ASP A 203 24.29 8.29 12.92
CA ASP A 203 25.14 7.12 13.11
C ASP A 203 24.40 5.94 13.77
N PRO A 204 24.80 4.69 13.44
CA PRO A 204 24.17 3.49 13.98
C PRO A 204 24.38 3.28 15.49
N ASP A 205 25.46 3.80 16.07
CA ASP A 205 25.73 3.61 17.50
C ASP A 205 24.80 4.45 18.35
N SER A 206 24.49 5.66 17.91
CA SER A 206 23.46 6.50 18.52
C SER A 206 22.09 5.81 18.40
N LEU A 207 21.76 5.30 17.23
CA LEU A 207 20.51 4.52 17.06
C LEU A 207 20.45 3.33 18.02
N TRP A 208 21.56 2.58 18.18
CA TRP A 208 21.63 1.44 19.09
C TRP A 208 21.40 1.84 20.56
N ARG A 209 21.98 2.97 20.98
CA ARG A 209 21.80 3.48 22.35
C ARG A 209 20.35 3.89 22.65
N GLU A 210 19.66 4.44 21.66
CA GLU A 210 18.25 4.84 21.76
C GLU A 210 17.26 3.65 21.82
N LEU A 211 17.68 2.47 21.34
CA LEU A 211 16.80 1.29 21.37
C LEU A 211 16.54 0.83 22.81
N ASP A 212 15.30 0.43 23.06
CA ASP A 212 14.91 -0.22 24.31
C ASP A 212 15.79 -1.47 24.56
N THR A 213 16.14 -1.71 25.84
CA THR A 213 16.93 -2.88 26.27
C THR A 213 16.31 -4.21 25.79
N LYS A 214 14.98 -4.30 25.79
CA LYS A 214 14.26 -5.48 25.27
C LYS A 214 14.55 -5.71 23.79
N VAL A 215 14.53 -4.65 22.98
CA VAL A 215 14.83 -4.72 21.53
C VAL A 215 16.27 -5.19 21.31
N ARG A 216 17.22 -4.58 21.97
CA ARG A 216 18.65 -4.97 21.90
C ARG A 216 18.86 -6.42 22.30
N ASN A 217 18.20 -6.88 23.36
CA ASN A 217 18.28 -8.27 23.81
C ASN A 217 17.71 -9.26 22.79
N GLN A 218 16.63 -8.89 22.10
CA GLN A 218 16.05 -9.72 21.03
C GLN A 218 16.95 -9.79 19.78
N ILE A 219 17.63 -8.68 19.44
CA ILE A 219 18.63 -8.66 18.36
C ILE A 219 19.79 -9.60 18.70
N ARG A 220 20.40 -9.45 19.90
CA ARG A 220 21.48 -10.33 20.38
C ARG A 220 21.02 -11.79 20.49
N LYS A 221 19.75 -12.05 20.82
CA LYS A 221 19.19 -13.39 20.82
C LYS A 221 19.19 -13.98 19.42
N ALA A 222 18.81 -13.21 18.39
CA ALA A 222 18.83 -13.67 17.01
C ALA A 222 20.25 -14.06 16.59
N GLU A 223 21.24 -13.22 16.87
CA GLU A 223 22.66 -13.50 16.59
C GLU A 223 23.12 -14.81 17.27
N ARG A 224 22.89 -14.93 18.57
CA ARG A 224 23.25 -16.14 19.33
C ARG A 224 22.51 -17.40 18.89
N SER A 225 21.33 -17.23 18.26
CA SER A 225 20.54 -18.35 17.68
C SER A 225 21.04 -18.75 16.28
N GLY A 226 22.15 -18.18 15.81
CA GLY A 226 22.74 -18.46 14.50
C GLY A 226 21.95 -17.86 13.33
N ILE A 227 21.23 -16.75 13.57
CA ILE A 227 20.62 -15.98 12.49
C ILE A 227 21.68 -15.06 11.88
N SER A 228 21.83 -15.11 10.57
CA SER A 228 22.60 -14.15 9.75
C SER A 228 21.69 -13.37 8.84
N VAL A 229 22.15 -12.19 8.42
CA VAL A 229 21.40 -11.33 7.50
C VAL A 229 22.26 -11.01 6.28
N GLU A 230 21.66 -11.14 5.11
CA GLU A 230 22.26 -10.84 3.82
C GLU A 230 21.39 -9.82 3.07
N THR A 231 22.04 -8.84 2.43
CA THR A 231 21.38 -7.85 1.59
C THR A 231 21.83 -8.01 0.15
N GLY A 232 20.88 -8.08 -0.76
CA GLY A 232 21.11 -8.19 -2.20
C GLY A 232 19.93 -7.59 -2.97
N ARG A 233 19.68 -8.11 -4.16
CA ARG A 233 18.61 -7.60 -5.02
C ARG A 233 17.88 -8.74 -5.73
N LEU A 234 18.01 -8.84 -7.08
CA LEU A 234 17.37 -9.88 -7.89
C LEU A 234 17.90 -11.28 -7.58
N ASP A 235 19.15 -11.38 -7.16
CA ASP A 235 19.82 -12.60 -6.69
C ASP A 235 19.12 -13.24 -5.49
N LEU A 236 18.58 -12.44 -4.58
CA LEU A 236 17.86 -12.90 -3.38
C LEU A 236 16.34 -12.96 -3.56
N LEU A 237 15.81 -12.59 -4.72
CA LEU A 237 14.35 -12.53 -4.96
C LEU A 237 13.68 -13.89 -4.75
N ASP A 238 14.30 -14.99 -5.14
CA ASP A 238 13.71 -16.33 -5.03
C ASP A 238 13.53 -16.75 -3.59
N GLU A 239 14.48 -16.41 -2.73
CA GLU A 239 14.43 -16.72 -1.32
C GLU A 239 13.43 -15.83 -0.59
N PHE A 240 13.43 -14.53 -0.87
CA PHE A 240 12.39 -13.62 -0.39
C PHE A 240 10.99 -14.15 -0.74
N TYR A 241 10.77 -14.47 -2.02
CA TYR A 241 9.46 -14.92 -2.48
C TYR A 241 9.02 -16.24 -1.86
N ARG A 242 9.96 -17.15 -1.56
CA ARG A 242 9.69 -18.40 -0.85
C ARG A 242 9.15 -18.15 0.55
N VAL A 243 9.83 -17.31 1.32
CA VAL A 243 9.41 -16.94 2.70
C VAL A 243 8.11 -16.15 2.66
N PHE A 244 8.01 -15.16 1.76
CA PHE A 244 6.85 -14.30 1.59
C PHE A 244 5.57 -15.11 1.27
N ALA A 245 5.66 -16.07 0.35
CA ALA A 245 4.51 -16.88 -0.06
C ALA A 245 3.97 -17.76 1.09
N VAL A 246 4.86 -18.34 1.90
CA VAL A 246 4.46 -19.10 3.09
C VAL A 246 3.75 -18.19 4.08
N ASN A 247 4.34 -17.04 4.40
CA ASN A 247 3.78 -16.12 5.37
C ASN A 247 2.42 -15.54 4.89
N MET A 248 2.27 -15.19 3.62
CA MET A 248 1.01 -14.70 3.06
C MET A 248 -0.10 -15.77 3.12
N ARG A 249 0.22 -17.06 2.84
CA ARG A 249 -0.70 -18.17 3.02
C ARG A 249 -1.15 -18.26 4.49
N ASP A 250 -0.21 -18.20 5.44
CA ASP A 250 -0.47 -18.32 6.87
C ASP A 250 -1.28 -17.14 7.43
N LEU A 251 -1.17 -15.96 6.82
CA LEU A 251 -2.00 -14.79 7.10
C LEU A 251 -3.40 -14.88 6.47
N GLY A 252 -3.62 -15.79 5.52
CA GLY A 252 -4.89 -15.92 4.79
C GLY A 252 -5.07 -14.86 3.69
N SER A 253 -3.96 -14.34 3.18
CA SER A 253 -3.95 -13.28 2.15
C SER A 253 -3.36 -13.79 0.83
N PRO A 254 -3.94 -13.45 -0.33
CA PRO A 254 -3.36 -13.76 -1.62
C PRO A 254 -1.99 -13.09 -1.80
N VAL A 255 -1.04 -13.85 -2.31
CA VAL A 255 0.34 -13.39 -2.53
C VAL A 255 0.42 -12.53 -3.82
N HIS A 256 1.32 -11.53 -3.83
CA HIS A 256 1.74 -10.86 -5.07
C HIS A 256 2.46 -11.85 -6.00
N SER A 257 2.47 -11.57 -7.30
CA SER A 257 3.29 -12.34 -8.23
C SER A 257 4.78 -12.11 -7.98
N LYS A 258 5.63 -13.10 -8.25
CA LYS A 258 7.09 -12.92 -8.23
C LYS A 258 7.52 -11.87 -9.25
N GLU A 259 6.78 -11.80 -10.39
CA GLU A 259 7.01 -10.80 -11.43
C GLU A 259 6.81 -9.36 -10.92
N PHE A 260 5.82 -9.12 -10.06
CA PHE A 260 5.65 -7.81 -9.44
C PHE A 260 6.92 -7.35 -8.70
N PHE A 261 7.51 -8.21 -7.89
CA PHE A 261 8.76 -7.89 -7.18
C PHE A 261 9.97 -7.79 -8.11
N ARG A 262 10.01 -8.59 -9.19
CA ARG A 262 11.06 -8.47 -10.21
C ARG A 262 11.00 -7.11 -10.89
N GLN A 263 9.82 -6.68 -11.34
CA GLN A 263 9.60 -5.37 -11.94
C GLN A 263 9.96 -4.25 -10.96
N LEU A 264 9.57 -4.38 -9.69
CA LEU A 264 9.91 -3.44 -8.64
C LEU A 264 11.43 -3.28 -8.49
N LEU A 265 12.15 -4.38 -8.29
CA LEU A 265 13.61 -4.36 -8.11
C LEU A 265 14.34 -3.86 -9.35
N HIS A 266 13.83 -4.18 -10.54
CA HIS A 266 14.38 -3.69 -11.80
C HIS A 266 14.18 -2.19 -11.94
N THR A 267 12.94 -1.70 -11.76
CA THR A 267 12.58 -0.29 -12.02
C THR A 267 13.16 0.67 -10.97
N PHE A 268 13.13 0.31 -9.68
CA PHE A 268 13.76 1.13 -8.63
C PHE A 268 15.29 1.05 -8.62
N GLY A 269 15.88 0.08 -9.30
CA GLY A 269 17.33 -0.02 -9.41
C GLY A 269 18.02 -0.14 -8.06
N SER A 270 19.09 0.62 -7.85
CA SER A 270 19.95 0.57 -6.64
C SER A 270 19.27 1.05 -5.36
N VAL A 271 18.16 1.82 -5.46
CA VAL A 271 17.43 2.31 -4.28
C VAL A 271 16.49 1.27 -3.67
N ALA A 272 16.33 0.09 -4.33
CA ALA A 272 15.56 -1.03 -3.81
C ALA A 272 16.47 -2.23 -3.49
N SER A 273 16.26 -2.86 -2.36
CA SER A 273 17.02 -4.03 -1.89
C SER A 273 16.11 -5.10 -1.32
N VAL A 274 16.60 -6.33 -1.35
CA VAL A 274 16.06 -7.50 -0.65
C VAL A 274 16.96 -7.81 0.52
N VAL A 275 16.39 -7.98 1.71
CA VAL A 275 17.12 -8.38 2.92
C VAL A 275 16.61 -9.73 3.35
N ILE A 276 17.49 -10.72 3.51
CA ILE A 276 17.16 -12.09 3.90
C ILE A 276 17.78 -12.41 5.25
N ALA A 277 16.97 -12.90 6.18
CA ALA A 277 17.45 -13.54 7.39
C ALA A 277 17.56 -15.05 7.17
N ARG A 278 18.71 -15.64 7.52
CA ARG A 278 18.98 -17.07 7.38
C ARG A 278 19.25 -17.74 8.73
N LYS A 279 18.93 -19.01 8.79
CA LYS A 279 19.43 -19.92 9.84
C LYS A 279 20.21 -21.04 9.17
N GLY A 280 21.56 -20.99 9.24
CA GLY A 280 22.40 -21.74 8.33
C GLY A 280 22.14 -21.36 6.88
N ALA A 281 21.95 -22.33 5.99
CA ALA A 281 21.61 -22.09 4.57
C ALA A 281 20.12 -21.76 4.32
N ALA A 282 19.25 -21.95 5.33
CA ALA A 282 17.81 -21.82 5.12
C ALA A 282 17.32 -20.35 5.29
N PRO A 283 16.61 -19.75 4.31
CA PRO A 283 15.97 -18.48 4.48
C PRO A 283 14.76 -18.60 5.42
N VAL A 284 14.74 -17.81 6.49
CA VAL A 284 13.70 -17.83 7.53
C VAL A 284 12.96 -16.51 7.67
N GLY A 285 13.50 -15.46 7.08
CA GLY A 285 12.90 -14.13 6.99
C GLY A 285 13.31 -13.42 5.71
N GLY A 286 12.51 -12.44 5.28
CA GLY A 286 12.85 -11.59 4.15
C GLY A 286 12.02 -10.32 4.14
N LEU A 287 12.62 -9.21 3.73
CA LEU A 287 11.93 -7.94 3.50
C LEU A 287 12.42 -7.28 2.21
N ILE A 288 11.62 -6.36 1.71
CA ILE A 288 12.01 -5.42 0.66
C ILE A 288 12.10 -4.03 1.27
N ALA A 289 13.24 -3.38 1.08
CA ALA A 289 13.48 -2.00 1.46
C ALA A 289 13.62 -1.14 0.20
N ILE A 290 13.01 0.05 0.21
CA ILE A 290 13.06 1.00 -0.91
C ILE A 290 13.33 2.39 -0.34
N THR A 291 14.32 3.10 -0.90
CA THR A 291 14.56 4.51 -0.56
C THR A 291 13.82 5.40 -1.55
N TYR A 292 13.07 6.37 -1.03
CA TYR A 292 12.43 7.41 -1.82
C TYR A 292 12.49 8.74 -1.05
N GLY A 293 13.08 9.76 -1.66
CA GLY A 293 13.47 10.98 -0.95
C GLY A 293 14.40 10.65 0.22
N GLU A 294 14.14 11.21 1.38
CA GLU A 294 14.93 11.02 2.60
C GLU A 294 14.45 9.86 3.48
N THR A 295 13.54 9.01 2.97
CA THR A 295 12.91 7.93 3.74
C THR A 295 13.23 6.55 3.18
N ARG A 296 13.62 5.63 4.06
CA ARG A 296 13.70 4.20 3.79
C ARG A 296 12.38 3.53 4.17
N TYR A 297 11.70 2.95 3.20
CA TYR A 297 10.42 2.25 3.36
C TYR A 297 10.61 0.73 3.40
N VAL A 298 9.83 0.05 4.24
CA VAL A 298 9.73 -1.42 4.27
C VAL A 298 8.27 -1.85 4.04
N PRO A 299 7.80 -1.86 2.78
CA PRO A 299 6.41 -2.19 2.46
C PRO A 299 6.07 -3.68 2.67
N TRP A 300 7.04 -4.56 2.51
CA TRP A 300 6.86 -6.01 2.64
C TRP A 300 7.95 -6.61 3.50
N ALA A 301 7.54 -7.26 4.58
CA ALA A 301 8.39 -8.05 5.46
C ALA A 301 7.66 -9.32 5.89
N SER A 302 8.38 -10.42 5.95
CA SER A 302 7.85 -11.74 6.31
C SER A 302 8.87 -12.56 7.07
N THR A 303 8.39 -13.36 8.02
CA THR A 303 9.20 -14.37 8.70
C THR A 303 8.42 -15.67 8.82
N LEU A 304 9.10 -16.80 8.78
CA LEU A 304 8.49 -18.10 9.00
C LEU A 304 8.14 -18.25 10.48
N ARG A 305 6.89 -18.58 10.79
CA ARG A 305 6.39 -18.70 12.17
C ARG A 305 7.17 -19.73 12.99
N SER A 306 7.63 -20.82 12.37
CA SER A 306 8.45 -21.86 12.99
C SER A 306 9.78 -21.35 13.56
N HIS A 307 10.23 -20.16 13.14
CA HIS A 307 11.49 -19.56 13.57
C HIS A 307 11.32 -18.30 14.44
N ASN A 308 10.07 -17.94 14.80
CA ASN A 308 9.81 -16.75 15.62
C ASN A 308 10.55 -16.75 16.95
N ALA A 309 10.77 -17.94 17.55
CA ALA A 309 11.53 -18.09 18.78
C ALA A 309 12.99 -17.60 18.67
N SER A 310 13.59 -17.64 17.47
CA SER A 310 14.94 -17.14 17.18
C SER A 310 14.97 -15.66 16.81
N CYS A 311 13.86 -14.96 16.81
CA CYS A 311 13.73 -13.52 16.56
C CYS A 311 14.36 -13.03 15.23
N PRO A 312 14.24 -13.73 14.07
CA PRO A 312 14.93 -13.33 12.84
C PRO A 312 14.49 -11.94 12.32
N ASN A 313 13.23 -11.57 12.55
CA ASN A 313 12.73 -10.23 12.21
C ASN A 313 13.46 -9.11 12.95
N MET A 314 13.92 -9.35 14.19
CA MET A 314 14.62 -8.31 14.96
C MET A 314 15.98 -8.00 14.34
N LEU A 315 16.76 -9.02 13.99
CA LEU A 315 18.08 -8.79 13.36
C LEU A 315 17.92 -8.22 11.94
N MET A 316 16.94 -8.70 11.17
CA MET A 316 16.66 -8.23 9.83
C MET A 316 16.29 -6.72 9.81
N TYR A 317 15.39 -6.29 10.72
CA TYR A 317 15.05 -4.86 10.85
C TYR A 317 16.21 -4.04 11.38
N TRP A 318 17.00 -4.56 12.35
CA TRP A 318 18.16 -3.87 12.85
C TRP A 318 19.19 -3.59 11.74
N GLU A 319 19.56 -4.59 10.95
CA GLU A 319 20.49 -4.42 9.84
C GLU A 319 19.98 -3.44 8.78
N THR A 320 18.67 -3.45 8.52
CA THR A 320 18.06 -2.50 7.58
C THR A 320 18.09 -1.06 8.11
N LEU A 321 17.83 -0.86 9.41
CA LEU A 321 17.91 0.43 10.09
C LEU A 321 19.34 0.92 10.18
N ARG A 322 20.27 0.05 10.58
CA ARG A 322 21.71 0.35 10.64
C ARG A 322 22.24 0.81 9.29
N ARG A 323 21.86 0.11 8.23
CA ARG A 323 22.24 0.49 6.88
C ARG A 323 21.62 1.82 6.47
N ALA A 324 20.37 2.10 6.84
CA ALA A 324 19.73 3.38 6.55
C ALA A 324 20.49 4.56 7.19
N CYS A 325 20.96 4.42 8.45
CA CYS A 325 21.81 5.44 9.09
C CYS A 325 23.13 5.65 8.31
N LEU A 326 23.81 4.56 7.94
CA LEU A 326 25.07 4.63 7.16
C LEU A 326 24.88 5.28 5.78
N ASP A 327 23.71 5.12 5.18
CA ASP A 327 23.35 5.73 3.90
C ASP A 327 22.86 7.19 4.06
N GLY A 328 22.87 7.77 5.27
CA GLY A 328 22.44 9.14 5.56
C GLY A 328 20.93 9.38 5.43
N ILE A 329 20.13 8.34 5.58
CA ILE A 329 18.66 8.40 5.47
C ILE A 329 18.08 9.03 6.75
N ALA A 330 17.25 10.07 6.60
CA ALA A 330 16.67 10.79 7.72
C ALA A 330 15.53 10.07 8.41
N GLN A 331 14.75 9.25 7.68
CA GLN A 331 13.55 8.60 8.20
C GLN A 331 13.45 7.13 7.79
N PHE A 332 12.82 6.32 8.65
CA PHE A 332 12.50 4.94 8.39
C PHE A 332 11.00 4.71 8.55
N ASP A 333 10.32 4.29 7.48
CA ASP A 333 8.90 3.95 7.48
C ASP A 333 8.73 2.43 7.53
N PHE A 334 8.21 1.94 8.66
CA PHE A 334 7.91 0.52 8.89
C PHE A 334 6.66 0.04 8.13
N GLY A 335 5.98 0.93 7.40
CA GLY A 335 4.72 0.66 6.73
C GLY A 335 3.52 0.65 7.68
N ARG A 336 2.34 0.43 7.10
CA ARG A 336 1.07 0.52 7.81
C ARG A 336 0.85 -0.56 8.86
N SER A 337 0.02 -0.21 9.84
CA SER A 337 -0.56 -1.14 10.82
C SER A 337 -1.95 -0.68 11.24
N THR A 338 -2.74 -1.59 11.79
CA THR A 338 -3.94 -1.23 12.56
C THR A 338 -3.51 -0.92 13.98
N ARG A 339 -3.96 0.19 14.54
CA ARG A 339 -3.65 0.56 15.93
C ARG A 339 -3.96 -0.56 16.90
N GLY A 340 -3.07 -0.78 17.88
CA GLY A 340 -3.21 -1.82 18.90
C GLY A 340 -2.98 -3.24 18.42
N SER A 341 -2.77 -3.48 17.11
CA SER A 341 -2.46 -4.81 16.57
C SER A 341 -1.05 -5.29 16.99
N GLY A 342 -0.79 -6.59 16.81
CA GLY A 342 0.55 -7.15 17.05
C GLY A 342 1.64 -6.50 16.18
N THR A 343 1.31 -6.19 14.92
CA THR A 343 2.24 -5.50 14.01
C THR A 343 2.47 -4.04 14.43
N HIS A 344 1.46 -3.36 14.95
CA HIS A 344 1.60 -2.02 15.52
C HIS A 344 2.57 -2.05 16.71
N ARG A 345 2.33 -2.91 17.73
CA ARG A 345 3.23 -3.08 18.88
C ARG A 345 4.66 -3.46 18.49
N PHE A 346 4.81 -4.32 17.47
CA PHE A 346 6.14 -4.67 16.95
C PHE A 346 6.89 -3.44 16.40
N LYS A 347 6.21 -2.53 15.71
CA LYS A 347 6.83 -1.34 15.11
C LYS A 347 7.10 -0.24 16.14
N THR A 348 6.18 -0.02 17.08
CA THR A 348 6.36 1.00 18.13
C THR A 348 7.52 0.68 19.08
N GLN A 349 7.85 -0.60 19.32
CA GLN A 349 9.01 -0.95 20.16
C GLN A 349 10.36 -0.46 19.60
N TRP A 350 10.41 -0.15 18.28
CA TRP A 350 11.58 0.44 17.63
C TRP A 350 11.67 1.95 17.81
N GLY A 351 10.79 2.57 18.59
CA GLY A 351 10.69 4.01 18.75
C GLY A 351 9.98 4.72 17.58
N ALA A 352 9.27 3.98 16.75
CA ALA A 352 8.47 4.56 15.67
C ALA A 352 7.17 5.18 16.20
N THR A 353 6.79 6.31 15.63
CA THR A 353 5.57 7.08 15.95
C THR A 353 4.51 6.91 14.88
N ASP A 354 3.25 6.99 15.29
CA ASP A 354 2.10 6.88 14.40
C ASP A 354 1.96 8.13 13.52
N ARG A 355 1.82 7.93 12.22
CA ARG A 355 1.32 8.94 11.28
C ARG A 355 -0.02 8.46 10.74
N GLN A 356 -1.09 9.24 10.91
CA GLN A 356 -2.44 8.86 10.49
C GLN A 356 -2.56 8.71 8.99
N LEU A 357 -3.22 7.64 8.54
CA LEU A 357 -3.64 7.44 7.16
C LEU A 357 -5.14 7.73 7.04
N TYR A 358 -5.51 8.44 5.96
CA TYR A 358 -6.89 8.80 5.65
C TYR A 358 -7.33 8.05 4.40
N TRP A 359 -8.13 7.00 4.58
CA TRP A 359 -8.59 6.17 3.47
C TRP A 359 -10.04 6.43 3.17
N TYR A 360 -10.30 6.98 1.99
CA TYR A 360 -11.63 7.29 1.51
C TYR A 360 -12.08 6.21 0.55
N THR A 361 -13.33 5.74 0.71
CA THR A 361 -13.99 4.84 -0.23
C THR A 361 -15.37 5.39 -0.53
N ALA A 362 -15.63 5.72 -1.79
CA ALA A 362 -16.91 6.21 -2.26
C ALA A 362 -17.43 5.35 -3.42
N ASN A 363 -18.73 5.06 -3.42
CA ASN A 363 -19.39 4.46 -4.56
C ASN A 363 -19.91 5.58 -5.45
N CYS A 364 -19.77 5.43 -6.76
CA CYS A 364 -20.35 6.34 -7.75
C CYS A 364 -21.84 6.06 -7.99
N SER A 365 -22.40 4.99 -7.42
CA SER A 365 -23.82 4.62 -7.45
C SER A 365 -24.48 4.79 -6.08
N GLN A 366 -25.76 5.16 -6.08
CA GLN A 366 -26.53 5.71 -4.93
C GLN A 366 -26.89 4.76 -3.77
N ASP A 367 -26.37 3.52 -3.67
CA ASP A 367 -26.72 2.67 -2.51
C ASP A 367 -25.49 2.19 -1.73
N PRO A 368 -25.12 2.87 -0.63
CA PRO A 368 -23.94 2.53 0.18
C PRO A 368 -24.18 1.50 1.29
N ALA A 369 -25.41 1.31 1.76
CA ALA A 369 -25.64 0.66 3.06
C ALA A 369 -25.68 -0.88 3.00
N ALA A 370 -26.11 -1.47 1.87
CA ALA A 370 -26.38 -2.90 1.77
C ALA A 370 -25.13 -3.80 1.67
N ARG A 371 -23.94 -3.26 1.39
CA ARG A 371 -22.77 -4.07 1.00
C ARG A 371 -21.70 -4.28 2.07
N ARG A 372 -21.66 -3.52 3.17
CA ARG A 372 -20.54 -3.62 4.15
C ARG A 372 -20.60 -4.84 5.07
N SER A 373 -21.76 -5.21 5.60
CA SER A 373 -21.86 -6.25 6.63
C SER A 373 -21.71 -7.70 6.14
N SER A 374 -22.12 -7.99 4.89
CA SER A 374 -21.99 -9.33 4.30
C SER A 374 -20.58 -9.61 3.76
N HIS A 375 -19.84 -8.55 3.36
CA HIS A 375 -18.53 -8.68 2.75
C HIS A 375 -17.45 -9.11 3.77
N ASP A 376 -17.47 -8.60 4.99
CA ASP A 376 -16.48 -8.91 6.02
C ASP A 376 -16.56 -10.38 6.49
N ARG A 377 -17.74 -10.93 6.64
CA ARG A 377 -17.92 -12.34 7.03
C ARG A 377 -17.44 -13.29 5.93
N THR A 378 -17.77 -12.99 4.68
CA THR A 378 -17.33 -13.79 3.52
C THR A 378 -15.82 -13.77 3.37
N LEU A 379 -15.19 -12.60 3.52
CA LEU A 379 -13.72 -12.48 3.50
C LEU A 379 -13.06 -13.26 4.63
N ALA A 380 -13.64 -13.27 5.84
CA ALA A 380 -13.11 -14.03 6.97
C ALA A 380 -13.15 -15.55 6.70
N VAL A 381 -14.24 -16.06 6.14
CA VAL A 381 -14.38 -17.49 5.77
C VAL A 381 -13.40 -17.86 4.67
N LEU A 382 -13.27 -17.04 3.62
CA LEU A 382 -12.32 -17.25 2.53
C LEU A 382 -10.87 -17.22 3.03
N SER A 383 -10.54 -16.31 3.93
CA SER A 383 -9.22 -16.24 4.57
C SER A 383 -8.93 -17.50 5.40
N GLY A 384 -9.92 -18.04 6.12
CA GLY A 384 -9.81 -19.29 6.86
C GLY A 384 -9.53 -20.49 5.97
N ALA A 385 -10.23 -20.61 4.85
CA ALA A 385 -10.01 -21.65 3.85
C ALA A 385 -8.62 -21.52 3.18
N TRP A 386 -8.21 -20.28 2.85
CA TRP A 386 -6.92 -19.98 2.24
C TRP A 386 -5.74 -20.48 3.06
N LYS A 387 -5.78 -20.32 4.38
CA LYS A 387 -4.72 -20.78 5.31
C LYS A 387 -4.46 -22.29 5.27
N ARG A 388 -5.45 -23.07 4.82
CA ARG A 388 -5.37 -24.53 4.74
C ARG A 388 -4.83 -25.05 3.41
N LEU A 389 -4.74 -24.17 2.39
CA LEU A 389 -4.27 -24.56 1.06
C LEU A 389 -2.74 -24.83 1.08
N PRO A 390 -2.25 -25.79 0.28
CA PRO A 390 -0.83 -25.94 0.05
C PRO A 390 -0.20 -24.67 -0.57
N VAL A 391 1.04 -24.37 -0.21
CA VAL A 391 1.74 -23.14 -0.66
C VAL A 391 1.84 -23.07 -2.18
N PHE A 392 2.05 -24.21 -2.87
CA PHE A 392 2.14 -24.21 -4.33
C PHE A 392 0.80 -23.77 -4.99
N VAL A 393 -0.35 -24.14 -4.39
CA VAL A 393 -1.67 -23.69 -4.87
C VAL A 393 -1.82 -22.20 -4.65
N THR A 394 -1.54 -21.68 -3.44
CA THR A 394 -1.66 -20.25 -3.15
C THR A 394 -0.70 -19.40 -3.96
N ARG A 395 0.46 -19.92 -4.35
CA ARG A 395 1.40 -19.28 -5.29
C ARG A 395 0.87 -19.23 -6.72
N ALA A 396 0.18 -20.28 -7.17
CA ALA A 396 -0.37 -20.33 -8.53
C ALA A 396 -1.57 -19.42 -8.72
N ILE A 397 -2.54 -19.43 -7.79
CA ILE A 397 -3.79 -18.67 -7.93
C ILE A 397 -3.77 -17.31 -7.24
N GLY A 398 -2.89 -17.14 -6.24
CA GLY A 398 -2.79 -15.92 -5.44
C GLY A 398 -2.60 -14.65 -6.27
N PRO A 399 -1.67 -14.60 -7.23
CA PRO A 399 -1.46 -13.42 -8.07
C PRO A 399 -2.70 -12.99 -8.86
N THR A 400 -3.49 -13.95 -9.38
CA THR A 400 -4.72 -13.67 -10.11
C THR A 400 -5.80 -13.05 -9.22
N ILE A 401 -5.90 -13.52 -7.97
CA ILE A 401 -6.80 -12.93 -6.97
C ILE A 401 -6.26 -11.57 -6.53
N ARG A 402 -4.94 -11.49 -6.23
CA ARG A 402 -4.29 -10.26 -5.78
C ARG A 402 -4.45 -9.11 -6.76
N LYS A 403 -4.37 -9.39 -8.07
CA LYS A 403 -4.63 -8.43 -9.13
C LYS A 403 -5.98 -7.72 -9.00
N ARG A 404 -7.01 -8.39 -8.44
CA ARG A 404 -8.37 -7.85 -8.29
C ARG A 404 -8.59 -7.15 -6.94
N LEU A 405 -7.60 -7.14 -6.06
CA LEU A 405 -7.61 -6.44 -4.78
C LEU A 405 -6.81 -5.14 -4.89
N THR A 406 -7.19 -4.17 -4.10
CA THR A 406 -6.48 -2.88 -4.05
C THR A 406 -5.56 -2.78 -2.83
N GLN A 407 -5.78 -3.64 -1.82
CA GLN A 407 -5.03 -3.65 -0.55
C GLN A 407 -3.93 -4.68 -0.53
#